data_7aaace1ee237826dd8d46773ef0fef79
#
_entry.id   7aaace1ee237826dd8d46773ef0fef79
#
_cell.length_a   1.000
_cell.length_b   1.000
_cell.length_c   1.000
_cell.angle_alpha   90.00
_cell.angle_beta   90.00
_cell.angle_gamma   90.00
#
_symmetry.space_group_name_H-M   'P 1'
#
loop_
_entity.id
_entity.type
_entity.pdbx_description
1 polymer ?
#
loop_
_entity_poly.entity_id
_entity_poly.type
_entity_poly.pdbx_seq_one_letter_code
_entity_poly.pdbx_strand_id
1 'polypeptide(L)'
;MKNRLNLTRLAELDRQFCDFAKLQRNATPRCGWAKTVRLALGMSSKALGERLGMTAQGVRKLEQAEANGTITLNTLTRLAHGLDCEVHYMFVPRTSLVEQVLNRTQEIAGISLPSTLKGAEVLTDAETLMALTSALVKVSKRGLW
;
A
#
# COMPACT_ATOMS: atom_id res chain seq x y z
N MET A 1 -4.70 -5.36 24.55
CA MET A 1 -5.97 -4.97 23.87
C MET A 1 -6.28 -5.98 22.78
N LYS A 2 -7.43 -6.63 22.83
CA LYS A 2 -7.87 -7.47 21.70
C LYS A 2 -8.36 -6.52 20.59
N ASN A 3 -7.65 -6.44 19.48
CA ASN A 3 -8.10 -5.69 18.31
C ASN A 3 -9.37 -6.37 17.78
N ARG A 4 -10.49 -5.66 17.82
CA ARG A 4 -11.74 -6.15 17.22
C ARG A 4 -11.72 -5.83 15.74
N LEU A 5 -12.06 -6.82 14.92
CA LEU A 5 -12.25 -6.61 13.49
C LEU A 5 -13.39 -5.60 13.27
N ASN A 6 -13.10 -4.56 12.50
CA ASN A 6 -14.08 -3.54 12.12
C ASN A 6 -14.39 -3.68 10.62
N LEU A 7 -15.53 -4.26 10.31
CA LEU A 7 -15.95 -4.56 8.94
C LEU A 7 -16.17 -3.30 8.10
N THR A 8 -16.74 -2.25 8.69
CA THR A 8 -16.96 -0.97 8.01
C THR A 8 -15.63 -0.35 7.57
N ARG A 9 -14.64 -0.33 8.48
CA ARG A 9 -13.32 0.20 8.17
C ARG A 9 -12.58 -0.67 7.15
N LEU A 10 -12.77 -1.99 7.21
CA LEU A 10 -12.20 -2.93 6.25
C LEU A 10 -12.71 -2.65 4.84
N ALA A 11 -14.03 -2.47 4.71
CA ALA A 11 -14.68 -2.13 3.45
C ALA A 11 -14.24 -0.78 2.89
N GLU A 12 -14.13 0.20 3.76
CA GLU A 12 -13.67 1.55 3.38
C GLU A 12 -12.22 1.53 2.87
N LEU A 13 -11.33 0.80 3.55
CA LEU A 13 -9.95 0.62 3.12
C LEU A 13 -9.86 -0.11 1.79
N ASP A 14 -10.62 -1.19 1.59
CA ASP A 14 -10.64 -1.92 0.32
C ASP A 14 -11.08 -1.03 -0.85
N ARG A 15 -12.07 -0.16 -0.63
CA ARG A 15 -12.49 0.82 -1.64
C ARG A 15 -11.36 1.81 -1.96
N GLN A 16 -10.70 2.37 -0.95
CA GLN A 16 -9.58 3.28 -1.13
C GLN A 16 -8.43 2.59 -1.89
N PHE A 17 -8.05 1.38 -1.51
CA PHE A 17 -6.99 0.63 -2.19
C PHE A 17 -7.36 0.27 -3.63
N CYS A 18 -8.63 0.01 -3.93
CA CYS A 18 -9.10 -0.21 -5.30
C CYS A 18 -8.92 1.03 -6.16
N ASP A 19 -9.24 2.21 -5.64
CA ASP A 19 -9.06 3.48 -6.36
C ASP A 19 -7.58 3.77 -6.61
N PHE A 20 -6.72 3.52 -5.65
CA PHE A 20 -5.27 3.66 -5.82
C PHE A 20 -4.69 2.64 -6.80
N ALA A 21 -5.15 1.40 -6.79
CA ALA A 21 -4.70 0.40 -7.76
C ALA A 21 -4.99 0.81 -9.22
N LYS A 22 -6.05 1.56 -9.47
CA LYS A 22 -6.35 2.14 -10.79
C LYS A 22 -5.34 3.21 -11.21
N LEU A 23 -4.78 3.96 -10.26
CA LEU A 23 -3.76 4.98 -10.51
C LEU A 23 -2.38 4.37 -10.77
N GLN A 24 -2.12 3.16 -10.28
CA GLN A 24 -0.82 2.47 -10.37
C GLN A 24 -0.56 1.82 -11.74
N ARG A 25 -1.04 2.39 -12.83
CA ARG A 25 -0.80 1.88 -14.18
C ARG A 25 0.64 2.08 -14.67
N ASN A 26 1.40 2.95 -14.02
CA ASN A 26 2.79 3.24 -14.38
C ASN A 26 3.75 2.57 -13.39
N ALA A 27 4.63 1.73 -13.92
CA ALA A 27 5.69 1.13 -13.11
C ALA A 27 6.65 2.20 -12.57
N THR A 28 7.17 1.99 -11.37
CA THR A 28 8.25 2.81 -10.83
C THR A 28 9.44 2.79 -11.78
N PRO A 29 10.03 3.95 -12.13
CA PRO A 29 11.20 4.01 -12.98
C PRO A 29 12.36 3.19 -12.39
N ARG A 30 13.10 2.47 -13.25
CA ARG A 30 14.24 1.64 -12.80
C ARG A 30 15.31 2.42 -12.04
N CYS A 31 15.48 3.70 -12.36
CA CYS A 31 16.44 4.58 -11.69
C CYS A 31 15.88 5.34 -10.49
N GLY A 32 14.66 5.03 -10.06
CA GLY A 32 13.94 5.74 -9.01
C GLY A 32 13.24 7.02 -9.49
N TRP A 33 12.29 7.50 -8.72
CA TRP A 33 11.54 8.73 -9.02
C TRP A 33 12.40 9.97 -8.85
N ALA A 34 13.23 10.06 -7.81
CA ALA A 34 14.05 11.23 -7.52
C ALA A 34 14.98 11.58 -8.69
N LYS A 35 15.69 10.58 -9.22
CA LYS A 35 16.56 10.79 -10.38
C LYS A 35 15.76 11.15 -11.63
N THR A 36 14.62 10.50 -11.85
CA THR A 36 13.75 10.77 -12.99
C THR A 36 13.23 12.20 -12.99
N VAL A 37 12.70 12.67 -11.85
CA VAL A 37 12.20 14.03 -11.70
C VAL A 37 13.33 15.05 -11.83
N ARG A 38 14.47 14.82 -11.17
CA ARG A 38 15.63 15.70 -11.28
C ARG A 38 16.09 15.90 -12.72
N LEU A 39 16.19 14.82 -13.48
CA LEU A 39 16.59 14.87 -14.90
C LEU A 39 15.54 15.58 -15.76
N ALA A 40 14.25 15.35 -15.51
CA ALA A 40 13.17 16.03 -16.21
C ALA A 40 13.18 17.55 -15.95
N LEU A 41 13.57 17.98 -14.74
CA LEU A 41 13.77 19.38 -14.39
C LEU A 41 15.08 19.98 -14.95
N GLY A 42 15.91 19.19 -15.65
CA GLY A 42 17.24 19.63 -16.09
C GLY A 42 18.20 19.93 -14.94
N MET A 43 17.92 19.43 -13.75
CA MET A 43 18.68 19.73 -12.52
C MET A 43 19.90 18.82 -12.38
N SER A 44 21.08 19.39 -12.12
CA SER A 44 22.28 18.61 -11.82
C SER A 44 22.24 18.03 -10.40
N SER A 45 22.97 16.93 -10.16
CA SER A 45 23.14 16.39 -8.80
C SER A 45 23.79 17.40 -7.85
N LYS A 46 24.61 18.32 -8.37
CA LYS A 46 25.21 19.40 -7.58
C LYS A 46 24.13 20.40 -7.13
N ALA A 47 23.27 20.85 -8.06
CA ALA A 47 22.20 21.79 -7.74
C ALA A 47 21.21 21.22 -6.71
N LEU A 48 20.84 19.94 -6.83
CA LEU A 48 20.02 19.28 -5.82
C LEU A 48 20.76 19.14 -4.49
N GLY A 49 22.06 18.82 -4.52
CA GLY A 49 22.89 18.76 -3.34
C GLY A 49 22.96 20.08 -2.58
N GLU A 50 23.09 21.19 -3.28
CA GLU A 50 23.06 22.54 -2.68
C GLU A 50 21.75 22.82 -1.96
N ARG A 51 20.60 22.43 -2.53
CA ARG A 51 19.28 22.53 -1.88
C ARG A 51 19.15 21.68 -0.63
N LEU A 52 19.80 20.51 -0.60
CA LEU A 52 19.71 19.54 0.48
C LEU A 52 20.84 19.68 1.52
N GLY A 53 21.80 20.60 1.30
CA GLY A 53 22.97 20.75 2.15
C GLY A 53 23.93 19.54 2.08
N MET A 54 24.07 18.91 0.90
CA MET A 54 24.93 17.74 0.70
C MET A 54 25.70 17.79 -0.62
N THR A 55 26.69 16.91 -0.76
CA THR A 55 27.49 16.81 -1.98
C THR A 55 26.72 16.17 -3.14
N ALA A 56 27.11 16.45 -4.39
CA ALA A 56 26.58 15.78 -5.57
C ALA A 56 26.73 14.25 -5.49
N GLN A 57 27.81 13.75 -4.88
CA GLN A 57 28.00 12.32 -4.63
C GLN A 57 27.00 11.78 -3.61
N GLY A 58 26.69 12.55 -2.57
CA GLY A 58 25.64 12.22 -1.60
C GLY A 58 24.28 12.05 -2.28
N VAL A 59 23.90 13.00 -3.14
CA VAL A 59 22.67 12.91 -3.93
C VAL A 59 22.62 11.62 -4.76
N ARG A 60 23.68 11.32 -5.51
CA ARG A 60 23.74 10.09 -6.33
C ARG A 60 23.63 8.81 -5.49
N LYS A 61 24.21 8.79 -4.29
CA LYS A 61 24.04 7.65 -3.36
C LYS A 61 22.60 7.48 -2.90
N LEU A 62 21.90 8.58 -2.61
CA LEU A 62 20.48 8.52 -2.23
C LEU A 62 19.59 8.08 -3.38
N GLU A 63 19.83 8.58 -4.60
CA GLU A 63 19.13 8.13 -5.82
C GLU A 63 19.34 6.63 -6.06
N GLN A 64 20.55 6.13 -5.86
CA GLN A 64 20.85 4.71 -5.95
C GLN A 64 20.17 3.90 -4.85
N ALA A 65 20.12 4.42 -3.63
CA ALA A 65 19.42 3.77 -2.51
C ALA A 65 17.91 3.69 -2.75
N GLU A 66 17.32 4.73 -3.36
CA GLU A 66 15.92 4.68 -3.80
C GLU A 66 15.70 3.59 -4.85
N ALA A 67 16.52 3.58 -5.91
CA ALA A 67 16.42 2.60 -6.99
C ALA A 67 16.56 1.15 -6.48
N ASN A 68 17.39 0.93 -5.44
CA ASN A 68 17.61 -0.37 -4.82
C ASN A 68 16.59 -0.70 -3.72
N GLY A 69 15.68 0.21 -3.37
CA GLY A 69 14.70 0.01 -2.29
C GLY A 69 15.30 0.02 -0.89
N THR A 70 16.50 0.57 -0.69
CA THR A 70 17.20 0.62 0.61
C THR A 70 17.08 1.97 1.30
N ILE A 71 16.49 2.97 0.65
CA ILE A 71 16.27 4.30 1.22
C ILE A 71 15.20 4.27 2.31
N THR A 72 15.39 5.04 3.39
CA THR A 72 14.34 5.22 4.40
C THR A 72 13.30 6.24 3.93
N LEU A 73 12.05 6.11 4.38
CA LEU A 73 10.98 7.08 4.06
C LEU A 73 11.35 8.51 4.45
N ASN A 74 12.01 8.69 5.59
CA ASN A 74 12.46 10.01 6.04
C ASN A 74 13.48 10.63 5.07
N THR A 75 14.44 9.85 4.61
CA THR A 75 15.46 10.30 3.65
C THR A 75 14.82 10.57 2.28
N LEU A 76 13.88 9.72 1.85
CA LEU A 76 13.13 9.91 0.62
C LEU A 76 12.30 11.20 0.65
N THR A 77 11.64 11.49 1.78
CA THR A 77 10.90 12.75 1.98
C THR A 77 11.81 13.98 1.87
N ARG A 78 13.00 13.93 2.47
CA ARG A 78 13.99 15.01 2.32
C ARG A 78 14.40 15.19 0.86
N LEU A 79 14.67 14.09 0.16
CA LEU A 79 15.07 14.12 -1.25
C LEU A 79 13.98 14.73 -2.13
N ALA A 80 12.73 14.33 -1.91
CA ALA A 80 11.56 14.88 -2.60
C ALA A 80 11.38 16.38 -2.34
N HIS A 81 11.57 16.81 -1.10
CA HIS A 81 11.51 18.24 -0.72
C HIS A 81 12.50 19.09 -1.51
N GLY A 82 13.72 18.59 -1.77
CA GLY A 82 14.70 19.27 -2.62
C GLY A 82 14.26 19.42 -4.08
N LEU A 83 13.32 18.59 -4.51
CA LEU A 83 12.70 18.60 -5.84
C LEU A 83 11.35 19.33 -5.87
N ASP A 84 10.95 19.95 -4.76
CA ASP A 84 9.62 20.56 -4.57
C ASP A 84 8.48 19.55 -4.81
N CYS A 85 8.69 18.34 -4.30
CA CYS A 85 7.74 17.22 -4.39
C CYS A 85 7.39 16.69 -3.01
N GLU A 86 6.25 16.01 -2.92
CA GLU A 86 5.83 15.26 -1.73
C GLU A 86 5.91 13.75 -1.98
N VAL A 87 6.19 13.00 -0.92
CA VAL A 87 6.19 11.53 -0.97
C VAL A 87 4.88 11.01 -0.41
N HIS A 88 4.17 10.25 -1.22
CA HIS A 88 3.02 9.47 -0.80
C HIS A 88 3.36 7.98 -0.90
N TYR A 89 3.03 7.22 0.13
CA TYR A 89 3.21 5.77 0.12
C TYR A 89 1.94 5.06 0.55
N MET A 90 1.77 3.84 0.11
CA MET A 90 0.62 3.04 0.46
C MET A 90 0.95 1.55 0.38
N PHE A 91 0.13 0.76 1.06
CA PHE A 91 0.08 -0.67 0.85
C PHE A 91 -0.96 -0.97 -0.24
N VAL A 92 -0.59 -1.82 -1.18
CA VAL A 92 -1.53 -2.33 -2.20
C VAL A 92 -1.75 -3.81 -1.88
N PRO A 93 -2.91 -4.20 -1.37
CA PRO A 93 -3.20 -5.59 -1.08
C PRO A 93 -3.18 -6.42 -2.38
N ARG A 94 -2.65 -7.63 -2.32
CA ARG A 94 -2.67 -8.57 -3.46
C ARG A 94 -4.08 -9.08 -3.75
N THR A 95 -4.87 -9.25 -2.70
CA THR A 95 -6.30 -9.55 -2.72
C THR A 95 -7.00 -8.56 -1.80
N SER A 96 -8.31 -8.37 -1.91
CA SER A 96 -9.00 -7.45 -1.01
C SER A 96 -8.80 -7.86 0.46
N LEU A 97 -8.81 -6.90 1.37
CA LEU A 97 -8.68 -7.18 2.80
C LEU A 97 -9.84 -8.05 3.29
N VAL A 98 -11.02 -7.85 2.72
CA VAL A 98 -12.20 -8.69 2.99
C VAL A 98 -11.94 -10.12 2.57
N GLU A 99 -11.39 -10.34 1.37
CA GLU A 99 -11.04 -11.69 0.91
C GLU A 99 -10.01 -12.36 1.82
N GLN A 100 -9.02 -11.62 2.32
CA GLN A 100 -8.06 -12.14 3.29
C GLN A 100 -8.72 -12.61 4.58
N VAL A 101 -9.67 -11.80 5.10
CA VAL A 101 -10.45 -12.17 6.29
C VAL A 101 -11.35 -13.39 6.03
N LEU A 102 -12.00 -13.45 4.87
CA LEU A 102 -12.83 -14.59 4.48
C LEU A 102 -12.01 -15.87 4.38
N ASN A 103 -10.89 -15.84 3.68
CA ASN A 103 -10.00 -17.00 3.53
C ASN A 103 -9.53 -17.50 4.90
N ARG A 104 -9.11 -16.58 5.77
CA ARG A 104 -8.69 -16.95 7.13
C ARG A 104 -9.83 -17.54 7.96
N THR A 105 -11.03 -17.00 7.82
CA THR A 105 -12.23 -17.52 8.50
C THR A 105 -12.57 -18.93 8.03
N GLN A 106 -12.46 -19.21 6.72
CA GLN A 106 -12.63 -20.52 6.15
C GLN A 106 -11.64 -21.55 6.72
N GLU A 107 -10.36 -21.19 6.78
CA GLU A 107 -9.30 -22.04 7.32
C GLU A 107 -9.60 -22.45 8.78
N ILE A 108 -10.02 -21.46 9.61
CA ILE A 108 -10.25 -21.71 11.05
C ILE A 108 -11.57 -22.45 11.28
N ALA A 109 -12.63 -22.13 10.53
CA ALA A 109 -13.97 -22.70 10.72
C ALA A 109 -14.17 -24.03 9.99
N GLY A 110 -13.29 -24.37 9.05
CA GLY A 110 -13.43 -25.55 8.20
C GLY A 110 -14.65 -25.47 7.26
N ILE A 111 -15.11 -24.25 6.92
CA ILE A 111 -16.31 -23.99 6.10
C ILE A 111 -15.85 -23.55 4.72
N SER A 112 -16.38 -24.19 3.67
CA SER A 112 -16.23 -23.71 2.30
C SER A 112 -17.26 -22.62 2.01
N LEU A 113 -16.81 -21.38 1.75
CA LEU A 113 -17.70 -20.33 1.25
C LEU A 113 -17.78 -20.41 -0.28
N PRO A 114 -18.92 -19.99 -0.88
CA PRO A 114 -19.07 -20.01 -2.33
C PRO A 114 -17.98 -19.20 -3.02
N SER A 115 -17.48 -19.71 -4.13
CA SER A 115 -16.41 -19.07 -4.94
C SER A 115 -16.85 -17.75 -5.61
N THR A 116 -18.13 -17.42 -5.56
CA THR A 116 -18.70 -16.15 -6.05
C THR A 116 -18.34 -14.94 -5.23
N LEU A 117 -17.72 -15.13 -4.04
CA LEU A 117 -17.34 -14.05 -3.12
C LEU A 117 -15.90 -13.53 -3.35
N LYS A 118 -15.34 -13.71 -4.54
CA LYS A 118 -14.00 -13.24 -4.88
C LYS A 118 -14.08 -11.89 -5.61
N GLY A 119 -13.60 -10.83 -4.97
CA GLY A 119 -13.42 -9.52 -5.57
C GLY A 119 -13.87 -8.34 -4.71
N ALA A 120 -13.40 -7.15 -5.03
CA ALA A 120 -13.70 -5.91 -4.29
C ALA A 120 -15.18 -5.48 -4.35
N GLU A 121 -15.96 -6.06 -5.26
CA GLU A 121 -17.42 -5.80 -5.39
C GLU A 121 -18.25 -6.53 -4.33
N VAL A 122 -17.62 -7.42 -3.60
CA VAL A 122 -18.25 -8.33 -2.62
C VAL A 122 -18.90 -7.63 -1.44
N LEU A 123 -18.46 -6.40 -1.11
CA LEU A 123 -18.96 -5.70 0.08
C LEU A 123 -20.19 -4.82 -0.14
N THR A 124 -20.63 -4.68 -1.37
CA THR A 124 -21.87 -3.96 -1.67
C THR A 124 -23.11 -4.84 -1.56
N ASP A 125 -22.92 -6.16 -1.46
CA ASP A 125 -24.00 -7.12 -1.36
C ASP A 125 -24.31 -7.49 0.11
N ALA A 126 -25.58 -7.31 0.50
CA ALA A 126 -26.07 -7.59 1.85
C ALA A 126 -25.90 -9.08 2.23
N GLU A 127 -26.01 -10.00 1.27
CA GLU A 127 -25.83 -11.44 1.50
C GLU A 127 -24.39 -11.75 1.90
N THR A 128 -23.42 -11.11 1.27
CA THR A 128 -21.99 -11.27 1.57
C THR A 128 -21.64 -10.75 2.95
N LEU A 129 -22.18 -9.59 3.34
CA LEU A 129 -22.01 -9.04 4.68
C LEU A 129 -22.63 -9.96 5.74
N MET A 130 -23.78 -10.56 5.48
CA MET A 130 -24.42 -11.52 6.38
C MET A 130 -23.59 -12.81 6.49
N ALA A 131 -23.09 -13.34 5.38
CA ALA A 131 -22.25 -14.53 5.37
C ALA A 131 -20.94 -14.29 6.15
N LEU A 132 -20.30 -13.14 5.92
CA LEU A 132 -19.10 -12.72 6.65
C LEU A 132 -19.37 -12.57 8.15
N THR A 133 -20.45 -11.92 8.51
CA THR A 133 -20.83 -11.72 9.92
C THR A 133 -21.12 -13.06 10.60
N SER A 134 -21.84 -13.95 9.95
CA SER A 134 -22.14 -15.30 10.46
C SER A 134 -20.87 -16.13 10.64
N ALA A 135 -19.95 -16.09 9.68
CA ALA A 135 -18.69 -16.79 9.74
C ALA A 135 -17.77 -16.25 10.87
N LEU A 136 -17.71 -14.93 11.04
CA LEU A 136 -16.94 -14.28 12.08
C LEU A 136 -17.47 -14.55 13.49
N VAL A 137 -18.79 -14.66 13.67
CA VAL A 137 -19.39 -15.05 14.95
C VAL A 137 -18.93 -16.44 15.38
N LYS A 138 -18.81 -17.38 14.43
CA LYS A 138 -18.32 -18.74 14.70
C LYS A 138 -16.82 -18.77 15.09
N VAL A 139 -16.04 -17.83 14.58
CA VAL A 139 -14.59 -17.74 14.81
C VAL A 139 -14.22 -16.87 16.02
N SER A 140 -15.12 -15.99 16.49
CA SER A 140 -14.84 -14.95 17.48
C SER A 140 -14.28 -15.48 18.83
N LYS A 141 -14.48 -16.76 19.15
CA LYS A 141 -13.97 -17.38 20.38
C LYS A 141 -12.47 -17.74 20.32
N ARG A 142 -11.87 -17.86 19.14
CA ARG A 142 -10.48 -18.32 18.95
C ARG A 142 -9.51 -17.24 18.49
N GLY A 143 -9.99 -16.06 18.12
CA GLY A 143 -9.20 -15.04 17.44
C GLY A 143 -8.99 -15.35 15.95
N LEU A 144 -8.85 -14.33 15.14
CA LEU A 144 -8.67 -14.49 13.68
C LEU A 144 -7.19 -14.61 13.28
N TRP A 145 -6.30 -13.97 14.05
CA TRP A 145 -4.85 -13.89 13.83
C TRP A 145 -4.07 -14.36 15.06
#